data_7481bf128d10cc0799ac6c670071ddbf
#
_entry.id   7481bf128d10cc0799ac6c670071ddbf
#
_cell.length_a   1.000
_cell.length_b   1.000
_cell.length_c   1.000
_cell.angle_alpha   90.00
_cell.angle_beta   90.00
_cell.angle_gamma   90.00
#
_symmetry.space_group_name_H-M   'P 1'
#
loop_
_entity.id
_entity.type
_entity.pdbx_description
1 polymer ?
#
loop_
_entity_poly.entity_id
_entity_poly.type
_entity_poly.pdbx_seq_one_letter_code
_entity_poly.pdbx_strand_id
1 'polypeptide(L)'
;MYKHWDEWVETIPHIFIASVGNEPITSGKDILEGEPYEAPTKPFGGSEELSWSPDGKALAYSSRKKTGLEYSLSTNTDIYLYDLSSGMTRNITEGNGGYDTHPRFSPDGSKISWISMERDGYEADLKRLFIQELKTGKKTFLTDGFEYDVDETVWSPDSKSIFFLATKHAEAQLWELALKGRKIRQITTGMHDYTSLDLQAGSLLAGRQSYTLPTDLYLVDPKTGRADQLTHENKETLDRLSPISVEKRWVKTTDGGNMLVWVILPPNFDKTKKYPALLFCQGGPQSAVSQFFSYRWNMRLMAEQGYIVIAPNRHGVPSFGKAWNEQISGDYSGQNIQDYLTAVDEVKKEPWVDADRLGCVGASYGGYSVFYLAGVHQKRFKAFIAHAGIFNLEMQYMTTEEMWFANWDMGGAPWDKDNAVAQRTFANSPHKLVGNWDTPIL
;
A
#
# COMPACT_ATOMS: atom_id res chain seq x y z
N MET A 1 22.54 -7.40 -17.00
CA MET A 1 22.67 -6.46 -15.84
C MET A 1 21.85 -5.22 -16.16
N TYR A 2 20.93 -4.85 -15.29
CA TYR A 2 20.17 -3.60 -15.35
C TYR A 2 19.88 -3.12 -13.90
N LYS A 3 19.42 -1.88 -13.75
CA LYS A 3 18.99 -1.36 -12.46
C LYS A 3 17.50 -1.61 -12.27
N HIS A 4 17.11 -2.04 -11.06
CA HIS A 4 15.73 -2.05 -10.61
C HIS A 4 15.67 -1.14 -9.37
N TRP A 5 15.05 0.02 -9.51
CA TRP A 5 15.10 1.11 -8.55
C TRP A 5 16.55 1.53 -8.23
N ASP A 6 17.05 1.27 -7.03
CA ASP A 6 18.40 1.61 -6.58
C ASP A 6 19.37 0.41 -6.56
N GLU A 7 18.88 -0.81 -6.88
CA GLU A 7 19.67 -2.03 -6.90
C GLU A 7 20.10 -2.42 -8.33
N TRP A 8 21.32 -2.93 -8.47
CA TRP A 8 21.76 -3.59 -9.68
C TRP A 8 21.27 -5.04 -9.69
N VAL A 9 20.56 -5.43 -10.74
CA VAL A 9 20.12 -6.82 -10.93
C VAL A 9 21.24 -7.61 -11.59
N GLU A 10 21.97 -8.38 -10.79
CA GLU A 10 23.12 -9.20 -11.22
C GLU A 10 22.80 -10.70 -11.14
N THR A 11 21.82 -11.07 -10.31
CA THR A 11 21.40 -12.45 -10.07
C THR A 11 19.89 -12.56 -10.15
N ILE A 12 19.42 -13.76 -10.42
CA ILE A 12 18.00 -14.11 -10.36
C ILE A 12 17.78 -14.87 -9.04
N PRO A 13 16.97 -14.37 -8.10
CA PRO A 13 16.70 -15.09 -6.87
C PRO A 13 15.88 -16.35 -7.12
N HIS A 14 16.34 -17.48 -6.56
CA HIS A 14 15.64 -18.75 -6.57
C HIS A 14 15.34 -19.25 -5.17
N ILE A 15 14.41 -20.19 -5.08
CA ILE A 15 14.04 -20.86 -3.83
C ILE A 15 14.89 -22.12 -3.67
N PHE A 16 15.59 -22.21 -2.55
CA PHE A 16 16.39 -23.38 -2.18
C PHE A 16 15.72 -24.13 -1.02
N ILE A 17 15.63 -25.44 -1.12
CA ILE A 17 15.12 -26.31 -0.06
C ILE A 17 16.28 -27.13 0.49
N ALA A 18 16.44 -27.11 1.81
CA ALA A 18 17.43 -27.88 2.53
C ALA A 18 16.84 -28.58 3.77
N SER A 19 17.42 -29.70 4.16
CA SER A 19 17.09 -30.36 5.42
C SER A 19 17.71 -29.59 6.58
N VAL A 20 16.96 -29.37 7.63
CA VAL A 20 17.45 -28.80 8.89
C VAL A 20 17.97 -29.93 9.78
N GLY A 21 19.22 -29.85 10.19
CA GLY A 21 19.89 -30.77 11.10
C GLY A 21 20.67 -30.01 12.17
N ASN A 22 21.60 -30.71 12.86
CA ASN A 22 22.46 -30.08 13.86
C ASN A 22 23.66 -29.33 13.27
N GLU A 23 23.97 -29.59 12.01
CA GLU A 23 25.07 -28.93 11.29
C GLU A 23 24.58 -27.70 10.51
N PRO A 24 25.45 -26.71 10.25
CA PRO A 24 25.12 -25.58 9.43
C PRO A 24 24.67 -26.01 8.01
N ILE A 25 23.62 -25.36 7.49
CA ILE A 25 23.16 -25.59 6.14
C ILE A 25 24.18 -24.99 5.16
N THR A 26 24.85 -25.84 4.39
CA THR A 26 25.88 -25.42 3.41
C THR A 26 25.44 -25.57 1.96
N SER A 27 24.31 -26.26 1.71
CA SER A 27 23.76 -26.48 0.39
C SER A 27 22.26 -26.70 0.47
N GLY A 28 21.55 -26.41 -0.63
CA GLY A 28 20.13 -26.68 -0.79
C GLY A 28 19.83 -27.09 -2.22
N LYS A 29 18.70 -27.75 -2.43
CA LYS A 29 18.19 -28.06 -3.77
C LYS A 29 17.50 -26.82 -4.32
N ASP A 30 17.96 -26.30 -5.43
CA ASP A 30 17.27 -25.28 -6.21
C ASP A 30 16.03 -25.90 -6.88
N ILE A 31 14.84 -25.40 -6.54
CA ILE A 31 13.59 -25.91 -7.13
C ILE A 31 13.22 -25.22 -8.45
N LEU A 32 13.97 -24.19 -8.83
CA LEU A 32 13.84 -23.44 -10.08
C LEU A 32 15.06 -23.65 -10.99
N GLU A 33 15.89 -24.70 -10.72
CA GLU A 33 17.12 -24.96 -11.46
C GLU A 33 16.88 -24.94 -12.99
N GLY A 34 17.63 -24.08 -13.69
CA GLY A 34 17.52 -23.91 -15.12
C GLY A 34 16.40 -22.98 -15.60
N GLU A 35 15.56 -22.46 -14.71
CA GLU A 35 14.55 -21.45 -15.05
C GLU A 35 15.15 -20.02 -14.98
N PRO A 36 14.84 -19.13 -15.95
CA PRO A 36 15.30 -17.76 -15.92
C PRO A 36 14.33 -16.83 -15.14
N TYR A 37 13.57 -17.39 -14.21
CA TYR A 37 12.50 -16.67 -13.50
C TYR A 37 12.80 -16.52 -12.02
N GLU A 38 12.40 -15.39 -11.45
CA GLU A 38 12.62 -15.10 -10.05
C GLU A 38 11.49 -15.61 -9.12
N ALA A 39 11.87 -16.01 -7.92
CA ALA A 39 10.99 -16.20 -6.78
C ALA A 39 11.80 -16.03 -5.49
N PRO A 40 11.40 -15.14 -4.56
CA PRO A 40 10.22 -14.23 -4.58
C PRO A 40 10.26 -13.18 -5.69
N THR A 41 9.08 -12.63 -6.02
CA THR A 41 8.91 -11.67 -7.11
C THR A 41 9.43 -10.27 -6.71
N LYS A 42 10.35 -9.72 -7.47
CA LYS A 42 10.85 -8.36 -7.24
C LYS A 42 9.86 -7.29 -7.75
N PRO A 43 9.86 -6.05 -7.15
CA PRO A 43 10.74 -5.59 -6.07
C PRO A 43 10.22 -5.87 -4.65
N PHE A 44 8.97 -6.28 -4.48
CA PHE A 44 8.28 -6.29 -3.19
C PHE A 44 8.12 -7.67 -2.56
N GLY A 45 8.24 -8.75 -3.32
CA GLY A 45 8.02 -10.12 -2.82
C GLY A 45 9.10 -10.59 -1.86
N GLY A 46 8.67 -11.36 -0.85
CA GLY A 46 9.49 -11.92 0.21
C GLY A 46 8.99 -13.29 0.67
N SER A 47 9.20 -13.60 1.95
CA SER A 47 8.79 -14.88 2.54
C SER A 47 7.27 -15.10 2.57
N GLU A 48 6.48 -14.04 2.46
CA GLU A 48 5.02 -14.09 2.35
C GLU A 48 4.56 -14.72 1.04
N GLU A 49 5.42 -14.80 0.04
CA GLU A 49 5.15 -15.50 -1.23
C GLU A 49 5.40 -17.00 -1.18
N LEU A 50 5.78 -17.53 -0.02
CA LEU A 50 6.08 -18.93 0.20
C LEU A 50 5.13 -19.54 1.24
N SER A 51 4.67 -20.78 1.00
CA SER A 51 3.86 -21.52 1.95
C SER A 51 4.09 -23.03 1.83
N TRP A 52 4.43 -23.66 2.96
CA TRP A 52 4.50 -25.11 3.05
C TRP A 52 3.12 -25.74 3.24
N SER A 53 2.87 -26.87 2.59
CA SER A 53 1.72 -27.71 2.93
C SER A 53 1.86 -28.24 4.36
N PRO A 54 0.74 -28.43 5.11
CA PRO A 54 0.80 -28.89 6.50
C PRO A 54 1.48 -30.26 6.70
N ASP A 55 1.49 -31.09 5.67
CA ASP A 55 2.16 -32.42 5.68
C ASP A 55 3.64 -32.35 5.22
N GLY A 56 4.13 -31.15 4.88
CA GLY A 56 5.50 -30.91 4.43
C GLY A 56 5.86 -31.50 3.07
N LYS A 57 4.89 -31.89 2.25
CA LYS A 57 5.15 -32.56 0.96
C LYS A 57 5.10 -31.62 -0.25
N ALA A 58 4.57 -30.42 -0.09
CA ALA A 58 4.50 -29.44 -1.16
C ALA A 58 4.89 -28.05 -0.68
N LEU A 59 5.45 -27.25 -1.58
CA LEU A 59 5.70 -25.83 -1.38
C LEU A 59 4.89 -25.05 -2.42
N ALA A 60 4.10 -24.07 -1.97
CA ALA A 60 3.47 -23.08 -2.83
C ALA A 60 4.36 -21.84 -2.89
N TYR A 61 4.48 -21.25 -4.07
CA TYR A 61 5.22 -20.00 -4.25
C TYR A 61 4.64 -19.15 -5.38
N SER A 62 4.87 -17.84 -5.31
CA SER A 62 4.55 -16.89 -6.39
C SER A 62 5.76 -16.70 -7.31
N SER A 63 5.53 -16.55 -8.61
CA SER A 63 6.58 -16.20 -9.56
C SER A 63 6.00 -15.50 -10.78
N ARG A 64 6.74 -14.54 -11.33
CA ARG A 64 6.48 -13.91 -12.62
C ARG A 64 7.30 -14.62 -13.70
N LYS A 65 6.73 -15.65 -14.35
CA LYS A 65 7.44 -16.41 -15.38
C LYS A 65 7.43 -15.69 -16.72
N LYS A 66 8.06 -14.52 -16.75
CA LYS A 66 8.24 -13.66 -17.93
C LYS A 66 9.69 -13.19 -17.99
N THR A 67 10.17 -12.83 -19.19
CA THR A 67 11.54 -12.34 -19.42
C THR A 67 11.56 -11.17 -20.40
N GLY A 68 12.64 -10.39 -20.37
CA GLY A 68 12.87 -9.30 -21.31
C GLY A 68 11.76 -8.24 -21.28
N LEU A 69 11.25 -7.89 -22.47
CA LEU A 69 10.21 -6.87 -22.59
C LEU A 69 8.90 -7.26 -21.92
N GLU A 70 8.50 -8.53 -21.97
CA GLU A 70 7.26 -8.99 -21.33
C GLU A 70 7.31 -8.81 -19.81
N TYR A 71 8.47 -9.02 -19.19
CA TYR A 71 8.66 -8.78 -17.77
C TYR A 71 8.42 -7.30 -17.40
N SER A 72 8.89 -6.38 -18.22
CA SER A 72 8.74 -4.93 -18.03
C SER A 72 7.31 -4.42 -18.27
N LEU A 73 6.50 -5.15 -19.06
CA LEU A 73 5.15 -4.73 -19.46
C LEU A 73 4.03 -5.32 -18.61
N SER A 74 4.30 -6.38 -17.83
CA SER A 74 3.27 -7.17 -17.17
C SER A 74 3.48 -7.25 -15.66
N THR A 75 2.38 -7.18 -14.91
CA THR A 75 2.34 -7.47 -13.47
C THR A 75 1.91 -8.91 -13.16
N ASN A 76 1.64 -9.72 -14.19
CA ASN A 76 1.11 -11.06 -14.00
C ASN A 76 2.10 -11.96 -13.23
N THR A 77 1.67 -12.44 -12.08
CA THR A 77 2.31 -13.52 -11.32
C THR A 77 1.31 -14.63 -11.11
N ASP A 78 1.82 -15.87 -11.03
CA ASP A 78 1.01 -17.04 -10.75
C ASP A 78 1.48 -17.76 -9.48
N ILE A 79 0.58 -18.52 -8.87
CA ILE A 79 0.90 -19.44 -7.78
C ILE A 79 1.28 -20.80 -8.34
N TYR A 80 2.46 -21.26 -7.99
CA TYR A 80 3.02 -22.55 -8.35
C TYR A 80 3.03 -23.49 -7.16
N LEU A 81 2.66 -24.75 -7.36
CA LEU A 81 2.80 -25.82 -6.39
C LEU A 81 3.93 -26.76 -6.82
N TYR A 82 4.97 -26.83 -6.01
CA TYR A 82 6.08 -27.75 -6.15
C TYR A 82 5.86 -28.98 -5.26
N ASP A 83 5.84 -30.18 -5.84
CA ASP A 83 5.74 -31.46 -5.12
C ASP A 83 7.15 -32.00 -4.84
N LEU A 84 7.47 -32.19 -3.56
CA LEU A 84 8.81 -32.61 -3.12
C LEU A 84 9.15 -34.03 -3.56
N SER A 85 8.17 -34.90 -3.68
CA SER A 85 8.38 -36.32 -4.00
C SER A 85 8.69 -36.54 -5.47
N SER A 86 7.99 -35.85 -6.33
CA SER A 86 8.16 -35.98 -7.81
C SER A 86 9.10 -34.93 -8.40
N GLY A 87 9.33 -33.81 -7.69
CA GLY A 87 10.04 -32.65 -8.22
C GLY A 87 9.25 -31.88 -9.29
N MET A 88 7.96 -32.15 -9.43
CA MET A 88 7.11 -31.49 -10.43
C MET A 88 6.48 -30.20 -9.88
N THR A 89 6.43 -29.20 -10.75
CA THR A 89 5.76 -27.92 -10.49
C THR A 89 4.50 -27.81 -11.34
N ARG A 90 3.39 -27.31 -10.78
CA ARG A 90 2.17 -26.99 -11.51
C ARG A 90 1.69 -25.58 -11.21
N ASN A 91 1.23 -24.85 -12.21
CA ASN A 91 0.55 -23.57 -12.04
C ASN A 91 -0.90 -23.82 -11.60
N ILE A 92 -1.36 -23.15 -10.53
CA ILE A 92 -2.73 -23.28 -10.03
C ILE A 92 -3.60 -22.05 -10.31
N THR A 93 -3.03 -20.95 -10.75
CA THR A 93 -3.75 -19.70 -11.03
C THR A 93 -3.74 -19.33 -12.52
N GLU A 94 -3.24 -20.20 -13.38
CA GLU A 94 -3.21 -20.01 -14.82
C GLU A 94 -4.51 -19.37 -15.36
N GLY A 95 -4.35 -18.33 -16.20
CA GLY A 95 -5.45 -17.61 -16.84
C GLY A 95 -5.89 -16.34 -16.11
N ASN A 96 -5.35 -16.03 -14.93
CA ASN A 96 -5.46 -14.68 -14.35
C ASN A 96 -4.39 -13.75 -14.97
N GLY A 97 -4.73 -12.47 -15.20
CA GLY A 97 -3.81 -11.52 -15.84
C GLY A 97 -3.03 -10.65 -14.86
N GLY A 98 -3.52 -10.48 -13.64
CA GLY A 98 -2.88 -9.63 -12.63
C GLY A 98 -1.99 -10.41 -11.66
N TYR A 99 -1.65 -9.77 -10.53
CA TYR A 99 -0.88 -10.44 -9.48
C TYR A 99 -1.69 -11.53 -8.80
N ASP A 100 -1.10 -12.73 -8.64
CA ASP A 100 -1.50 -13.75 -7.69
C ASP A 100 -0.36 -13.97 -6.70
N THR A 101 -0.57 -13.67 -5.42
CA THR A 101 0.45 -13.63 -4.38
C THR A 101 -0.04 -14.18 -3.05
N HIS A 102 0.84 -14.29 -2.05
CA HIS A 102 0.50 -14.66 -0.68
C HIS A 102 -0.24 -16.02 -0.57
N PRO A 103 0.28 -17.10 -1.18
CA PRO A 103 -0.32 -18.42 -1.04
C PRO A 103 -0.33 -18.87 0.43
N ARG A 104 -1.43 -19.47 0.90
CA ARG A 104 -1.53 -20.03 2.26
C ARG A 104 -2.33 -21.32 2.23
N PHE A 105 -1.72 -22.43 2.64
CA PHE A 105 -2.47 -23.68 2.83
C PHE A 105 -3.40 -23.57 4.04
N SER A 106 -4.59 -24.18 3.93
CA SER A 106 -5.43 -24.41 5.11
C SER A 106 -4.79 -25.44 6.04
N PRO A 107 -4.96 -25.33 7.38
CA PRO A 107 -4.37 -26.28 8.35
C PRO A 107 -4.73 -27.74 8.11
N ASP A 108 -5.91 -28.03 7.56
CA ASP A 108 -6.34 -29.37 7.18
C ASP A 108 -5.75 -29.88 5.86
N GLY A 109 -4.95 -29.04 5.17
CA GLY A 109 -4.33 -29.36 3.89
C GLY A 109 -5.30 -29.54 2.71
N SER A 110 -6.59 -29.24 2.89
CA SER A 110 -7.59 -29.45 1.83
C SER A 110 -7.69 -28.31 0.83
N LYS A 111 -7.23 -27.11 1.21
CA LYS A 111 -7.36 -25.88 0.42
C LYS A 111 -6.09 -25.07 0.42
N ILE A 112 -6.00 -24.18 -0.55
CA ILE A 112 -5.02 -23.10 -0.58
C ILE A 112 -5.75 -21.79 -0.86
N SER A 113 -5.40 -20.72 -0.14
CA SER A 113 -5.86 -19.35 -0.40
C SER A 113 -4.74 -18.53 -1.01
N TRP A 114 -5.09 -17.47 -1.73
CA TRP A 114 -4.15 -16.47 -2.24
C TRP A 114 -4.83 -15.12 -2.44
N ILE A 115 -4.02 -14.07 -2.50
CA ILE A 115 -4.46 -12.72 -2.87
C ILE A 115 -4.32 -12.57 -4.38
N SER A 116 -5.37 -12.05 -5.03
CA SER A 116 -5.45 -11.96 -6.49
C SER A 116 -5.89 -10.57 -6.94
N MET A 117 -5.13 -9.97 -7.83
CA MET A 117 -5.55 -8.80 -8.62
C MET A 117 -6.03 -9.26 -9.99
N GLU A 118 -6.86 -8.47 -10.66
CA GLU A 118 -7.53 -8.89 -11.89
C GLU A 118 -6.76 -8.51 -13.15
N ARG A 119 -6.22 -7.28 -13.18
CA ARG A 119 -5.76 -6.64 -14.40
C ARG A 119 -4.25 -6.68 -14.53
N ASP A 120 -3.77 -7.16 -15.68
CA ASP A 120 -2.36 -7.07 -16.04
C ASP A 120 -1.93 -5.60 -16.19
N GLY A 121 -0.75 -5.27 -15.69
CA GLY A 121 -0.19 -3.93 -15.77
C GLY A 121 -0.70 -2.94 -14.72
N TYR A 122 -1.69 -3.29 -13.91
CA TYR A 122 -2.23 -2.43 -12.86
C TYR A 122 -1.84 -2.91 -11.47
N GLU A 123 -0.74 -2.43 -10.94
CA GLU A 123 -0.20 -2.84 -9.64
C GLU A 123 -0.98 -2.32 -8.42
N ALA A 124 -1.90 -1.38 -8.62
CA ALA A 124 -2.80 -0.85 -7.59
C ALA A 124 -4.24 -1.36 -7.75
N ASP A 125 -4.44 -2.48 -8.44
CA ASP A 125 -5.75 -3.11 -8.55
C ASP A 125 -6.21 -3.68 -7.21
N LEU A 126 -7.53 -3.90 -7.09
CA LEU A 126 -8.13 -4.41 -5.85
C LEU A 126 -7.58 -5.80 -5.51
N LYS A 127 -7.04 -5.94 -4.31
CA LYS A 127 -6.53 -7.20 -3.75
C LYS A 127 -7.69 -8.05 -3.24
N ARG A 128 -8.02 -9.08 -3.98
CA ARG A 128 -9.15 -10.00 -3.74
C ARG A 128 -8.67 -11.30 -3.12
N LEU A 129 -9.49 -11.94 -2.29
CA LEU A 129 -9.16 -13.23 -1.68
C LEU A 129 -9.83 -14.39 -2.42
N PHE A 130 -9.02 -15.34 -2.84
CA PHE A 130 -9.46 -16.58 -3.48
C PHE A 130 -9.05 -17.80 -2.67
N ILE A 131 -9.79 -18.90 -2.87
CA ILE A 131 -9.39 -20.24 -2.44
C ILE A 131 -9.52 -21.24 -3.59
N GLN A 132 -8.72 -22.30 -3.53
CA GLN A 132 -8.87 -23.50 -4.33
C GLN A 132 -8.98 -24.74 -3.43
N GLU A 133 -9.92 -25.59 -3.72
CA GLU A 133 -9.99 -26.96 -3.18
C GLU A 133 -8.94 -27.82 -3.91
N LEU A 134 -7.94 -28.33 -3.20
CA LEU A 134 -6.81 -29.04 -3.83
C LEU A 134 -7.20 -30.35 -4.51
N LYS A 135 -8.23 -31.04 -3.97
CA LYS A 135 -8.73 -32.32 -4.53
C LYS A 135 -9.49 -32.12 -5.83
N THR A 136 -10.29 -31.08 -5.96
CA THR A 136 -11.21 -30.86 -7.10
C THR A 136 -10.68 -29.85 -8.10
N GLY A 137 -9.73 -28.99 -7.69
CA GLY A 137 -9.27 -27.85 -8.46
C GLY A 137 -10.26 -26.68 -8.49
N LYS A 138 -11.39 -26.77 -7.78
CA LYS A 138 -12.42 -25.74 -7.79
C LYS A 138 -11.93 -24.47 -7.12
N LYS A 139 -11.91 -23.37 -7.86
CA LYS A 139 -11.59 -22.02 -7.38
C LYS A 139 -12.85 -21.30 -6.92
N THR A 140 -12.73 -20.47 -5.89
CA THR A 140 -13.82 -19.64 -5.37
C THR A 140 -13.32 -18.25 -5.00
N PHE A 141 -13.94 -17.22 -5.54
CA PHE A 141 -13.74 -15.84 -5.12
C PHE A 141 -14.49 -15.58 -3.81
N LEU A 142 -13.79 -15.25 -2.74
CA LEU A 142 -14.37 -15.16 -1.39
C LEU A 142 -14.86 -13.75 -1.04
N THR A 143 -14.17 -12.72 -1.51
CA THR A 143 -14.43 -11.31 -1.13
C THR A 143 -15.26 -10.55 -2.17
N ASP A 144 -16.13 -11.25 -2.88
CA ASP A 144 -17.09 -10.64 -3.81
C ASP A 144 -17.99 -9.62 -3.07
N GLY A 145 -18.03 -8.38 -3.59
CA GLY A 145 -18.73 -7.26 -2.94
C GLY A 145 -17.97 -6.57 -1.80
N PHE A 146 -16.74 -6.99 -1.50
CA PHE A 146 -15.87 -6.29 -0.55
C PHE A 146 -14.88 -5.41 -1.33
N GLU A 147 -15.02 -4.10 -1.21
CA GLU A 147 -14.32 -3.11 -2.04
C GLU A 147 -13.02 -2.57 -1.41
N TYR A 148 -12.46 -3.26 -0.43
CA TYR A 148 -11.20 -2.91 0.23
C TYR A 148 -10.17 -4.01 -0.01
N ASP A 149 -8.90 -3.61 -0.05
CA ASP A 149 -7.79 -4.55 -0.21
C ASP A 149 -7.75 -5.55 0.94
N VAL A 150 -7.52 -6.81 0.59
CA VAL A 150 -7.17 -7.86 1.53
C VAL A 150 -5.65 -7.91 1.62
N ASP A 151 -5.12 -7.54 2.78
CA ASP A 151 -3.70 -7.68 3.10
C ASP A 151 -3.56 -8.77 4.16
N GLU A 152 -2.37 -9.37 4.29
CA GLU A 152 -2.05 -10.35 5.34
C GLU A 152 -3.21 -11.33 5.65
N THR A 153 -3.00 -12.59 5.48
CA THR A 153 -4.05 -13.58 5.74
C THR A 153 -3.56 -14.70 6.64
N VAL A 154 -4.41 -15.16 7.57
CA VAL A 154 -4.16 -16.34 8.39
C VAL A 154 -5.41 -17.20 8.52
N TRP A 155 -5.26 -18.52 8.35
CA TRP A 155 -6.35 -19.47 8.49
C TRP A 155 -6.71 -19.72 9.96
N SER A 156 -8.01 -19.91 10.24
CA SER A 156 -8.43 -20.50 11.53
C SER A 156 -7.95 -21.94 11.65
N PRO A 157 -7.63 -22.43 12.87
CA PRO A 157 -7.11 -23.80 13.07
C PRO A 157 -8.06 -24.89 12.57
N ASP A 158 -9.35 -24.62 12.55
CA ASP A 158 -10.39 -25.54 12.04
C ASP A 158 -10.65 -25.43 10.55
N SER A 159 -9.87 -24.59 9.83
CA SER A 159 -9.97 -24.35 8.38
C SER A 159 -11.33 -23.83 7.90
N LYS A 160 -12.11 -23.17 8.78
CA LYS A 160 -13.46 -22.67 8.46
C LYS A 160 -13.53 -21.15 8.26
N SER A 161 -12.53 -20.42 8.69
CA SER A 161 -12.43 -18.97 8.55
C SER A 161 -11.03 -18.56 8.12
N ILE A 162 -10.92 -17.38 7.53
CA ILE A 162 -9.66 -16.67 7.25
C ILE A 162 -9.76 -15.33 7.96
N PHE A 163 -8.74 -15.01 8.77
CA PHE A 163 -8.54 -13.69 9.33
C PHE A 163 -7.61 -12.91 8.43
N PHE A 164 -7.83 -11.60 8.29
CA PHE A 164 -7.04 -10.75 7.41
C PHE A 164 -7.00 -9.30 7.86
N LEU A 165 -6.04 -8.56 7.34
CA LEU A 165 -5.97 -7.11 7.43
C LEU A 165 -6.71 -6.49 6.26
N ALA A 166 -7.45 -5.42 6.50
CA ALA A 166 -7.96 -4.54 5.46
C ALA A 166 -8.07 -3.11 5.96
N THR A 167 -7.66 -2.18 5.11
CA THR A 167 -7.72 -0.75 5.42
C THR A 167 -9.04 -0.18 4.91
N LYS A 168 -9.84 0.34 5.84
CA LYS A 168 -11.11 1.00 5.54
C LYS A 168 -11.13 2.39 6.15
N HIS A 169 -11.40 3.41 5.32
CA HIS A 169 -11.42 4.81 5.74
C HIS A 169 -10.11 5.22 6.44
N ALA A 170 -8.99 4.80 5.88
CA ALA A 170 -7.63 5.08 6.36
C ALA A 170 -7.35 4.58 7.79
N GLU A 171 -7.95 3.46 8.17
CA GLU A 171 -7.70 2.73 9.40
C GLU A 171 -7.56 1.23 9.05
N ALA A 172 -6.35 0.67 9.20
CA ALA A 172 -6.10 -0.74 8.97
C ALA A 172 -6.57 -1.57 10.16
N GLN A 173 -7.55 -2.43 9.94
CA GLN A 173 -8.21 -3.20 10.99
C GLN A 173 -8.18 -4.70 10.72
N LEU A 174 -8.47 -5.49 11.75
CA LEU A 174 -8.59 -6.94 11.67
C LEU A 174 -10.01 -7.35 11.25
N TRP A 175 -10.09 -8.31 10.34
CA TRP A 175 -11.33 -8.83 9.78
C TRP A 175 -11.35 -10.35 9.81
N GLU A 176 -12.54 -10.92 9.77
CA GLU A 176 -12.79 -12.35 9.62
C GLU A 176 -13.69 -12.61 8.42
N LEU A 177 -13.33 -13.60 7.61
CA LEU A 177 -14.17 -14.18 6.56
C LEU A 177 -14.51 -15.63 6.92
N ALA A 178 -15.77 -15.90 7.22
CA ALA A 178 -16.26 -17.27 7.41
C ALA A 178 -16.53 -17.91 6.05
N LEU A 179 -15.93 -19.07 5.76
CA LEU A 179 -16.10 -19.76 4.46
C LEU A 179 -17.55 -20.16 4.21
N LYS A 180 -18.26 -20.62 5.25
CA LYS A 180 -19.69 -20.92 5.13
C LYS A 180 -20.48 -19.61 4.99
N GLY A 181 -21.07 -19.43 3.83
CA GLY A 181 -21.85 -18.24 3.51
C GLY A 181 -21.02 -17.01 3.12
N ARG A 182 -19.68 -17.11 3.10
CA ARG A 182 -18.76 -16.02 2.72
C ARG A 182 -19.02 -14.70 3.47
N LYS A 183 -19.29 -14.82 4.77
CA LYS A 183 -19.64 -13.67 5.62
C LYS A 183 -18.36 -12.98 6.11
N ILE A 184 -18.22 -11.71 5.78
CA ILE A 184 -17.14 -10.85 6.25
C ILE A 184 -17.59 -10.05 7.47
N ARG A 185 -16.74 -9.98 8.51
CA ARG A 185 -16.99 -9.24 9.74
C ARG A 185 -15.76 -8.48 10.15
N GLN A 186 -15.89 -7.18 10.43
CA GLN A 186 -14.84 -6.41 11.07
C GLN A 186 -14.72 -6.79 12.54
N ILE A 187 -13.50 -7.09 13.00
CA ILE A 187 -13.21 -7.51 14.38
C ILE A 187 -12.89 -6.30 15.24
N THR A 188 -12.00 -5.43 14.75
CA THR A 188 -11.48 -4.29 15.50
C THR A 188 -11.87 -2.96 14.88
N THR A 189 -11.85 -1.90 15.69
CA THR A 189 -12.10 -0.51 15.29
C THR A 189 -11.22 0.43 16.10
N GLY A 190 -10.93 1.60 15.58
CA GLY A 190 -10.20 2.65 16.31
C GLY A 190 -9.23 3.42 15.42
N MET A 191 -8.76 4.56 15.93
CA MET A 191 -7.79 5.42 15.25
C MET A 191 -6.36 4.86 15.40
N HIS A 192 -6.12 3.72 14.79
CA HIS A 192 -4.83 3.02 14.75
C HIS A 192 -4.81 2.06 13.57
N ASP A 193 -3.63 1.63 13.18
CA ASP A 193 -3.42 0.61 12.18
C ASP A 193 -2.86 -0.67 12.79
N TYR A 194 -3.42 -1.81 12.41
CA TYR A 194 -2.74 -3.09 12.55
C TYR A 194 -1.80 -3.28 11.35
N THR A 195 -0.58 -3.79 11.61
CA THR A 195 0.51 -3.88 10.62
C THR A 195 0.95 -5.30 10.32
N SER A 196 0.56 -6.24 11.16
CA SER A 196 0.87 -7.66 10.99
C SER A 196 -0.19 -8.51 11.69
N LEU A 197 -0.28 -9.77 11.29
CA LEU A 197 -1.29 -10.69 11.80
C LEU A 197 -0.73 -12.12 11.85
N ASP A 198 -0.86 -12.74 13.01
CA ASP A 198 -0.66 -14.18 13.19
C ASP A 198 -1.75 -14.73 14.12
N LEU A 199 -1.92 -16.05 14.15
CA LEU A 199 -2.92 -16.71 14.98
C LEU A 199 -2.30 -17.84 15.78
N GLN A 200 -2.36 -17.73 17.10
CA GLN A 200 -1.86 -18.75 18.01
C GLN A 200 -2.82 -19.00 19.16
N ALA A 201 -3.08 -20.27 19.47
CA ALA A 201 -3.94 -20.71 20.58
C ALA A 201 -5.33 -20.03 20.60
N GLY A 202 -5.90 -19.72 19.44
CA GLY A 202 -7.23 -19.10 19.30
C GLY A 202 -7.29 -17.59 19.53
N SER A 203 -6.14 -16.93 19.69
CA SER A 203 -6.00 -15.47 19.75
C SER A 203 -5.17 -14.96 18.59
N LEU A 204 -5.47 -13.74 18.12
CA LEU A 204 -4.69 -13.07 17.08
C LEU A 204 -3.55 -12.30 17.73
N LEU A 205 -2.31 -12.55 17.29
CA LEU A 205 -1.16 -11.71 17.59
C LEU A 205 -1.01 -10.70 16.46
N ALA A 206 -1.01 -9.42 16.79
CA ALA A 206 -0.97 -8.37 15.78
C ALA A 206 -0.05 -7.21 16.20
N GLY A 207 0.69 -6.67 15.25
CA GLY A 207 1.37 -5.39 15.41
C GLY A 207 0.35 -4.25 15.32
N ARG A 208 0.44 -3.23 16.18
CA ARG A 208 -0.44 -2.05 16.14
C ARG A 208 0.34 -0.77 16.33
N GLN A 209 0.02 0.23 15.52
CA GLN A 209 0.64 1.55 15.51
C GLN A 209 -0.39 2.68 15.36
N SER A 210 0.04 3.91 15.56
CA SER A 210 -0.70 5.13 15.23
C SER A 210 0.27 6.29 15.00
N TYR A 211 -0.21 7.46 14.61
CA TYR A 211 0.66 8.67 14.54
C TYR A 211 1.40 8.99 15.85
N THR A 212 0.92 8.49 16.96
CA THR A 212 1.49 8.75 18.29
C THR A 212 2.26 7.59 18.90
N LEU A 213 2.13 6.40 18.32
CA LEU A 213 2.70 5.16 18.86
C LEU A 213 3.36 4.34 17.75
N PRO A 214 4.67 4.08 17.81
CA PRO A 214 5.31 3.06 16.99
C PRO A 214 4.69 1.69 17.22
N THR A 215 4.95 0.75 16.31
CA THR A 215 4.38 -0.59 16.41
C THR A 215 4.77 -1.28 17.72
N ASP A 216 3.76 -1.71 18.45
CA ASP A 216 3.84 -2.65 19.57
C ASP A 216 2.97 -3.88 19.28
N LEU A 217 3.24 -4.99 19.98
CA LEU A 217 2.48 -6.23 19.83
C LEU A 217 1.24 -6.24 20.72
N TYR A 218 0.15 -6.75 20.18
CA TYR A 218 -1.15 -6.89 20.84
C TYR A 218 -1.69 -8.29 20.68
N LEU A 219 -2.28 -8.81 21.75
CA LEU A 219 -3.10 -10.01 21.70
C LEU A 219 -4.56 -9.63 21.54
N VAL A 220 -5.19 -10.07 20.47
CA VAL A 220 -6.57 -9.68 20.13
C VAL A 220 -7.48 -10.91 20.20
N ASP A 221 -8.56 -10.78 20.96
CA ASP A 221 -9.64 -11.78 20.97
C ASP A 221 -10.46 -11.64 19.67
N PRO A 222 -10.46 -12.64 18.79
CA PRO A 222 -11.16 -12.55 17.50
C PRO A 222 -12.68 -12.47 17.63
N LYS A 223 -13.27 -12.85 18.78
CA LYS A 223 -14.72 -12.81 18.99
C LYS A 223 -15.19 -11.42 19.41
N THR A 224 -14.45 -10.77 20.29
CA THR A 224 -14.86 -9.50 20.91
C THR A 224 -14.12 -8.29 20.34
N GLY A 225 -12.96 -8.48 19.70
CA GLY A 225 -12.07 -7.40 19.24
C GLY A 225 -11.28 -6.74 20.37
N ARG A 226 -11.37 -7.27 21.63
CA ARG A 226 -10.55 -6.76 22.74
C ARG A 226 -9.09 -7.01 22.46
N ALA A 227 -8.27 -5.96 22.57
CA ALA A 227 -6.84 -5.99 22.31
C ALA A 227 -6.07 -5.65 23.59
N ASP A 228 -5.25 -6.58 24.06
CA ASP A 228 -4.36 -6.41 25.21
C ASP A 228 -2.92 -6.18 24.70
N GLN A 229 -2.30 -5.06 25.09
CA GLN A 229 -0.94 -4.72 24.68
C GLN A 229 0.07 -5.60 25.41
N LEU A 230 0.99 -6.22 24.62
CA LEU A 230 2.01 -7.14 25.14
C LEU A 230 3.38 -6.49 25.32
N THR A 231 3.74 -5.56 24.41
CA THR A 231 5.04 -4.88 24.44
C THR A 231 4.86 -3.38 24.64
N HIS A 232 5.90 -2.74 25.19
CA HIS A 232 5.94 -1.32 25.53
C HIS A 232 7.33 -0.74 25.24
N GLU A 233 7.91 -1.11 24.07
CA GLU A 233 9.32 -0.85 23.73
C GLU A 233 9.69 0.64 23.76
N ASN A 234 8.79 1.51 23.35
CA ASN A 234 9.05 2.95 23.27
C ASN A 234 8.46 3.76 24.44
N LYS A 235 7.93 3.11 25.47
CA LYS A 235 7.19 3.78 26.55
C LYS A 235 7.99 4.87 27.23
N GLU A 236 9.23 4.61 27.61
CA GLU A 236 10.07 5.60 28.32
C GLU A 236 10.29 6.88 27.50
N THR A 237 10.47 6.76 26.18
CA THR A 237 10.63 7.87 25.27
C THR A 237 9.31 8.62 25.10
N LEU A 238 8.23 7.88 24.87
CA LEU A 238 6.90 8.48 24.60
C LEU A 238 6.33 9.20 25.82
N ASP A 239 6.57 8.71 27.03
CA ASP A 239 6.13 9.33 28.28
C ASP A 239 6.76 10.73 28.50
N ARG A 240 7.89 11.02 27.85
CA ARG A 240 8.56 12.34 27.90
C ARG A 240 8.01 13.33 26.90
N LEU A 241 7.24 12.85 25.91
CA LEU A 241 6.71 13.70 24.85
C LEU A 241 5.32 14.23 25.21
N SER A 242 5.10 15.52 24.95
CA SER A 242 3.75 16.09 25.11
C SER A 242 2.77 15.44 24.14
N PRO A 243 1.52 15.18 24.57
CA PRO A 243 0.53 14.58 23.69
C PRO A 243 0.16 15.53 22.55
N ILE A 244 -0.03 14.98 21.36
CA ILE A 244 -0.63 15.66 20.21
C ILE A 244 -2.08 15.21 20.04
N SER A 245 -2.88 16.00 19.36
CA SER A 245 -4.25 15.64 19.00
C SER A 245 -4.36 15.34 17.50
N VAL A 246 -5.11 14.30 17.16
CA VAL A 246 -5.40 13.91 15.78
C VAL A 246 -6.90 13.99 15.58
N GLU A 247 -7.34 14.76 14.59
CA GLU A 247 -8.75 14.92 14.26
C GLU A 247 -9.04 14.20 12.93
N LYS A 248 -10.17 13.50 12.88
CA LYS A 248 -10.71 12.86 11.68
C LYS A 248 -11.80 13.76 11.10
N ARG A 249 -11.54 14.36 9.93
CA ARG A 249 -12.48 15.30 9.29
C ARG A 249 -12.93 14.79 7.93
N TRP A 250 -14.23 14.88 7.64
CA TRP A 250 -14.78 14.62 6.31
C TRP A 250 -15.03 15.94 5.61
N VAL A 251 -14.40 16.11 4.45
CA VAL A 251 -14.44 17.31 3.62
C VAL A 251 -15.13 17.00 2.30
N LYS A 252 -16.05 17.85 1.87
CA LYS A 252 -16.67 17.74 0.55
C LYS A 252 -15.67 18.10 -0.54
N THR A 253 -15.52 17.22 -1.52
CA THR A 253 -14.71 17.46 -2.71
C THR A 253 -15.47 18.27 -3.76
N THR A 254 -14.75 18.83 -4.73
CA THR A 254 -15.35 19.68 -5.78
C THR A 254 -16.29 18.91 -6.72
N ASP A 255 -16.12 17.60 -6.84
CA ASP A 255 -17.00 16.69 -7.59
C ASP A 255 -18.14 16.10 -6.75
N GLY A 256 -18.25 16.50 -5.46
CA GLY A 256 -19.34 16.11 -4.55
C GLY A 256 -19.05 14.86 -3.70
N GLY A 257 -17.87 14.28 -3.79
CA GLY A 257 -17.41 13.19 -2.95
C GLY A 257 -17.21 13.60 -1.49
N ASN A 258 -16.79 12.65 -0.64
CA ASN A 258 -16.41 12.90 0.76
C ASN A 258 -14.99 12.40 0.96
N MET A 259 -14.07 13.31 1.18
CA MET A 259 -12.66 13.05 1.45
C MET A 259 -12.37 13.05 2.94
N LEU A 260 -11.70 12.03 3.44
CA LEU A 260 -11.18 12.03 4.80
C LEU A 260 -9.87 12.81 4.85
N VAL A 261 -9.79 13.74 5.80
CA VAL A 261 -8.59 14.55 6.08
C VAL A 261 -8.20 14.34 7.54
N TRP A 262 -7.00 13.87 7.78
CA TRP A 262 -6.41 13.92 9.12
C TRP A 262 -5.87 15.32 9.37
N VAL A 263 -6.21 15.89 10.54
CA VAL A 263 -5.66 17.16 11.02
C VAL A 263 -4.91 16.87 12.32
N ILE A 264 -3.60 16.98 12.26
CA ILE A 264 -2.72 16.71 13.39
C ILE A 264 -2.34 18.06 14.02
N LEU A 265 -2.70 18.23 15.27
CA LEU A 265 -2.50 19.46 16.02
C LEU A 265 -1.21 19.41 16.85
N PRO A 266 -0.48 20.52 16.99
CA PRO A 266 0.74 20.58 17.79
C PRO A 266 0.47 20.27 19.28
N PRO A 267 1.51 19.87 20.04
CA PRO A 267 1.36 19.68 21.48
C PRO A 267 0.97 20.99 22.17
N ASN A 268 0.21 20.86 23.27
CA ASN A 268 -0.31 22.00 24.02
C ASN A 268 -1.09 23.01 23.15
N PHE A 269 -1.85 22.45 22.18
CA PHE A 269 -2.63 23.24 21.24
C PHE A 269 -3.62 24.20 21.97
N ASP A 270 -3.56 25.48 21.60
CA ASP A 270 -4.38 26.55 22.15
C ASP A 270 -5.18 27.23 21.04
N LYS A 271 -6.49 27.08 21.05
CA LYS A 271 -7.41 27.63 20.02
C LYS A 271 -7.37 29.15 19.91
N THR A 272 -6.79 29.84 20.89
CA THR A 272 -6.66 31.32 20.90
C THR A 272 -5.43 31.79 20.12
N LYS A 273 -4.52 30.91 19.78
CA LYS A 273 -3.28 31.18 19.01
C LYS A 273 -3.43 30.84 17.57
N LYS A 274 -2.56 31.42 16.73
CA LYS A 274 -2.45 31.08 15.32
C LYS A 274 -1.21 30.21 15.04
N TYR A 275 -1.39 29.15 14.27
CA TYR A 275 -0.35 28.19 13.92
C TYR A 275 -0.15 28.14 12.41
N PRO A 276 1.10 28.00 11.93
CA PRO A 276 1.37 27.67 10.55
C PRO A 276 0.84 26.27 10.25
N ALA A 277 0.52 25.99 8.97
CA ALA A 277 0.07 24.66 8.58
C ALA A 277 0.87 24.09 7.42
N LEU A 278 0.99 22.76 7.40
CA LEU A 278 1.64 21.99 6.33
C LEU A 278 0.62 21.08 5.67
N LEU A 279 0.45 21.21 4.37
CA LEU A 279 -0.20 20.20 3.57
C LEU A 279 0.81 19.06 3.34
N PHE A 280 0.44 17.84 3.71
CA PHE A 280 1.19 16.63 3.40
C PHE A 280 0.60 15.97 2.15
N CYS A 281 1.40 15.86 1.10
CA CYS A 281 1.07 15.16 -0.13
C CYS A 281 1.64 13.74 -0.09
N GLN A 282 0.74 12.75 -0.01
CA GLN A 282 1.11 11.33 0.03
C GLN A 282 1.67 10.85 -1.30
N GLY A 283 2.71 10.01 -1.23
CA GLY A 283 3.26 9.29 -2.38
C GLY A 283 2.36 8.13 -2.85
N GLY A 284 2.91 7.28 -3.66
CA GLY A 284 2.23 6.16 -4.29
C GLY A 284 2.20 6.33 -5.82
N PRO A 285 1.07 6.71 -6.46
CA PRO A 285 -0.05 7.51 -5.93
C PRO A 285 -1.09 6.76 -5.11
N GLN A 286 -1.25 5.45 -5.31
CA GLN A 286 -2.27 4.64 -4.66
C GLN A 286 -1.79 4.15 -3.27
N SER A 287 -1.66 5.09 -2.33
CA SER A 287 -1.31 4.82 -0.94
C SER A 287 -2.14 5.69 0.02
N ALA A 288 -2.90 5.07 0.89
CA ALA A 288 -3.73 5.77 1.85
C ALA A 288 -2.88 6.47 2.93
N VAL A 289 -3.31 7.65 3.35
CA VAL A 289 -2.80 8.29 4.55
C VAL A 289 -3.56 7.72 5.73
N SER A 290 -3.09 6.58 6.24
CA SER A 290 -3.67 5.88 7.40
C SER A 290 -3.02 6.33 8.71
N GLN A 291 -3.21 5.59 9.78
CA GLN A 291 -2.58 5.87 11.08
C GLN A 291 -1.14 5.33 11.19
N PHE A 292 -0.40 5.29 10.08
CA PHE A 292 0.96 4.76 10.04
C PHE A 292 1.94 5.58 10.90
N PHE A 293 2.84 4.89 11.60
CA PHE A 293 4.00 5.52 12.23
C PHE A 293 5.22 5.38 11.34
N SER A 294 5.81 6.50 10.98
CA SER A 294 7.02 6.52 10.15
C SER A 294 8.13 7.28 10.86
N TYR A 295 9.32 6.70 10.91
CA TYR A 295 10.51 7.42 11.38
C TYR A 295 11.03 8.42 10.34
N ARG A 296 10.69 8.24 9.07
CA ARG A 296 11.10 9.12 7.97
C ARG A 296 10.10 10.25 7.71
N TRP A 297 8.80 9.92 7.63
CA TRP A 297 7.70 10.87 7.41
C TRP A 297 6.81 10.92 8.64
N ASN A 298 7.35 11.50 9.72
CA ASN A 298 6.72 11.48 11.02
C ASN A 298 5.79 12.68 11.19
N MET A 299 4.48 12.46 11.14
CA MET A 299 3.45 13.50 11.32
C MET A 299 3.53 14.15 12.69
N ARG A 300 3.84 13.35 13.73
CA ARG A 300 4.04 13.85 15.09
C ARG A 300 5.21 14.83 15.14
N LEU A 301 6.35 14.50 14.53
CA LEU A 301 7.53 15.37 14.52
C LEU A 301 7.25 16.70 13.82
N MET A 302 6.47 16.69 12.74
CA MET A 302 6.02 17.92 12.06
C MET A 302 5.15 18.77 13.00
N ALA A 303 4.22 18.13 13.70
CA ALA A 303 3.36 18.83 14.68
C ALA A 303 4.15 19.35 15.89
N GLU A 304 5.14 18.62 16.39
CA GLU A 304 6.03 19.05 17.49
C GLU A 304 6.81 20.34 17.15
N GLN A 305 7.05 20.60 15.86
CA GLN A 305 7.64 21.87 15.41
C GLN A 305 6.65 23.04 15.38
N GLY A 306 5.43 22.84 15.87
CA GLY A 306 4.40 23.86 15.95
C GLY A 306 3.54 24.01 14.70
N TYR A 307 3.59 23.05 13.78
CA TYR A 307 2.74 23.04 12.59
C TYR A 307 1.44 22.26 12.84
N ILE A 308 0.36 22.74 12.22
CA ILE A 308 -0.81 21.91 11.96
C ILE A 308 -0.55 21.11 10.71
N VAL A 309 -0.64 19.78 10.77
CA VAL A 309 -0.45 18.94 9.59
C VAL A 309 -1.81 18.58 9.00
N ILE A 310 -1.99 18.85 7.72
CA ILE A 310 -3.20 18.56 6.93
C ILE A 310 -2.85 17.39 6.00
N ALA A 311 -3.42 16.22 6.26
CA ALA A 311 -3.08 14.99 5.54
C ALA A 311 -4.33 14.37 4.89
N PRO A 312 -4.68 14.78 3.66
CA PRO A 312 -5.90 14.34 2.99
C PRO A 312 -5.73 12.97 2.32
N ASN A 313 -6.79 12.17 2.36
CA ASN A 313 -6.96 10.97 1.56
C ASN A 313 -7.70 11.31 0.26
N ARG A 314 -7.01 11.96 -0.64
CA ARG A 314 -7.51 12.44 -1.94
C ARG A 314 -7.95 11.29 -2.84
N HIS A 315 -8.66 11.59 -3.93
CA HIS A 315 -8.94 10.59 -4.97
C HIS A 315 -7.65 9.91 -5.46
N GLY A 316 -7.76 8.62 -5.73
CA GLY A 316 -6.65 7.76 -6.13
C GLY A 316 -5.95 7.02 -4.98
N VAL A 317 -6.36 7.18 -3.72
CA VAL A 317 -5.84 6.33 -2.64
C VAL A 317 -6.79 5.15 -2.38
N PRO A 318 -6.27 3.97 -1.99
CA PRO A 318 -7.10 2.85 -1.55
C PRO A 318 -7.85 3.17 -0.25
N SER A 319 -8.66 2.25 0.23
CA SER A 319 -9.44 2.32 1.48
C SER A 319 -10.76 3.09 1.44
N PHE A 320 -11.13 3.67 0.30
CA PHE A 320 -12.40 4.38 0.11
C PHE A 320 -13.24 3.76 -1.02
N GLY A 321 -12.97 2.53 -1.38
CA GLY A 321 -13.60 1.76 -2.45
C GLY A 321 -12.80 1.82 -3.76
N LYS A 322 -13.07 0.84 -4.63
CA LYS A 322 -12.37 0.66 -5.91
C LYS A 322 -12.46 1.90 -6.81
N ALA A 323 -13.66 2.48 -6.94
CA ALA A 323 -13.87 3.65 -7.80
C ALA A 323 -13.07 4.89 -7.36
N TRP A 324 -12.89 5.08 -6.04
CA TRP A 324 -12.08 6.17 -5.50
C TRP A 324 -10.60 5.98 -5.84
N ASN A 325 -10.10 4.74 -5.69
CA ASN A 325 -8.70 4.40 -5.98
C ASN A 325 -8.36 4.57 -7.47
N GLU A 326 -9.24 4.14 -8.37
CA GLU A 326 -8.99 4.13 -9.81
C GLU A 326 -9.01 5.51 -10.47
N GLN A 327 -9.58 6.52 -9.83
CA GLN A 327 -9.73 7.85 -10.44
C GLN A 327 -8.43 8.56 -10.78
N ILE A 328 -7.30 8.16 -10.19
CA ILE A 328 -6.02 8.82 -10.45
C ILE A 328 -5.31 8.27 -11.69
N SER A 329 -5.60 7.03 -12.09
CA SER A 329 -4.97 6.42 -13.25
C SER A 329 -5.37 7.18 -14.52
N GLY A 330 -4.38 7.63 -15.28
CA GLY A 330 -4.57 8.50 -16.46
C GLY A 330 -4.99 9.94 -16.13
N ASP A 331 -4.98 10.35 -14.85
CA ASP A 331 -5.37 11.71 -14.45
C ASP A 331 -4.61 12.24 -13.23
N TYR A 332 -3.29 12.21 -13.26
CA TYR A 332 -2.41 12.64 -12.16
C TYR A 332 -2.60 14.09 -11.74
N SER A 333 -3.10 14.95 -12.61
CA SER A 333 -3.26 16.40 -12.40
C SER A 333 -4.71 16.85 -12.24
N GLY A 334 -5.65 15.91 -12.14
CA GLY A 334 -7.09 16.20 -12.11
C GLY A 334 -7.66 16.41 -10.71
N GLN A 335 -8.70 15.62 -10.37
CA GLN A 335 -9.47 15.78 -9.13
C GLN A 335 -8.60 15.67 -7.86
N ASN A 336 -7.59 14.80 -7.86
CA ASN A 336 -6.66 14.64 -6.74
C ASN A 336 -5.90 15.94 -6.37
N ILE A 337 -5.58 16.80 -7.34
CA ILE A 337 -4.96 18.12 -7.08
C ILE A 337 -5.99 19.08 -6.49
N GLN A 338 -7.24 19.06 -7.00
CA GLN A 338 -8.33 19.87 -6.42
C GLN A 338 -8.64 19.44 -4.98
N ASP A 339 -8.52 18.16 -4.66
CA ASP A 339 -8.69 17.64 -3.31
C ASP A 339 -7.67 18.20 -2.32
N TYR A 340 -6.39 18.27 -2.71
CA TYR A 340 -5.36 18.91 -1.90
C TYR A 340 -5.68 20.38 -1.61
N LEU A 341 -6.07 21.14 -2.64
CA LEU A 341 -6.45 22.55 -2.47
C LEU A 341 -7.70 22.69 -1.60
N THR A 342 -8.70 21.83 -1.80
CA THR A 342 -9.94 21.80 -1.04
C THR A 342 -9.68 21.50 0.45
N ALA A 343 -8.83 20.53 0.75
CA ALA A 343 -8.46 20.19 2.13
C ALA A 343 -7.84 21.38 2.85
N VAL A 344 -6.92 22.09 2.21
CA VAL A 344 -6.29 23.29 2.76
C VAL A 344 -7.31 24.40 2.92
N ASP A 345 -8.16 24.63 1.90
CA ASP A 345 -9.16 25.70 1.93
C ASP A 345 -10.22 25.48 3.04
N GLU A 346 -10.54 24.23 3.38
CA GLU A 346 -11.42 23.92 4.51
C GLU A 346 -10.74 24.13 5.86
N VAL A 347 -9.52 23.62 6.04
CA VAL A 347 -8.83 23.70 7.33
C VAL A 347 -8.40 25.14 7.65
N LYS A 348 -8.01 25.94 6.65
CA LYS A 348 -7.63 27.34 6.87
C LYS A 348 -8.79 28.25 7.30
N LYS A 349 -10.05 27.81 7.25
CA LYS A 349 -11.21 28.56 7.80
C LYS A 349 -11.18 28.63 9.32
N GLU A 350 -10.45 27.72 9.95
CA GLU A 350 -10.32 27.71 11.40
C GLU A 350 -9.57 28.94 11.91
N PRO A 351 -10.06 29.62 12.95
CA PRO A 351 -9.47 30.87 13.42
C PRO A 351 -8.05 30.71 13.95
N TRP A 352 -7.65 29.50 14.31
CA TRP A 352 -6.34 29.15 14.83
C TRP A 352 -5.34 28.75 13.73
N VAL A 353 -5.75 28.71 12.46
CA VAL A 353 -4.82 28.54 11.33
C VAL A 353 -4.33 29.91 10.85
N ASP A 354 -3.02 30.04 10.70
CA ASP A 354 -2.42 31.20 10.06
C ASP A 354 -2.38 31.00 8.55
N ALA A 355 -3.38 31.54 7.86
CA ALA A 355 -3.51 31.43 6.42
C ALA A 355 -2.35 32.06 5.61
N ASP A 356 -1.55 32.93 6.25
CA ASP A 356 -0.37 33.54 5.63
C ASP A 356 0.91 32.71 5.82
N ARG A 357 0.84 31.60 6.56
CA ARG A 357 1.98 30.70 6.82
C ARG A 357 1.62 29.24 6.50
N LEU A 358 1.22 29.00 5.26
CA LEU A 358 0.94 27.65 4.76
C LEU A 358 2.13 27.13 3.97
N GLY A 359 2.54 25.91 4.24
CA GLY A 359 3.56 25.17 3.49
C GLY A 359 2.99 23.89 2.87
N CYS A 360 3.73 23.30 1.93
CA CYS A 360 3.35 22.04 1.29
C CYS A 360 4.57 21.13 1.19
N VAL A 361 4.42 19.86 1.56
CA VAL A 361 5.50 18.87 1.57
C VAL A 361 5.03 17.54 1.02
N GLY A 362 5.87 16.85 0.26
CA GLY A 362 5.56 15.53 -0.25
C GLY A 362 6.75 14.82 -0.88
N ALA A 363 6.65 13.49 -0.99
CA ALA A 363 7.68 12.66 -1.56
C ALA A 363 7.14 11.77 -2.69
N SER A 364 8.03 11.40 -3.66
CA SER A 364 7.67 10.51 -4.77
C SER A 364 6.52 11.11 -5.59
N TYR A 365 5.39 10.41 -5.77
CA TYR A 365 4.18 11.02 -6.33
C TYR A 365 3.73 12.26 -5.51
N GLY A 366 3.90 12.26 -4.19
CA GLY A 366 3.67 13.45 -3.37
C GLY A 366 4.58 14.63 -3.74
N GLY A 367 5.84 14.34 -4.11
CA GLY A 367 6.76 15.32 -4.66
C GLY A 367 6.33 15.84 -6.05
N TYR A 368 5.79 14.97 -6.91
CA TYR A 368 5.10 15.38 -8.13
C TYR A 368 3.98 16.36 -7.82
N SER A 369 3.12 16.01 -6.86
CA SER A 369 2.01 16.86 -6.44
C SER A 369 2.48 18.24 -5.95
N VAL A 370 3.58 18.28 -5.20
CA VAL A 370 4.20 19.53 -4.74
C VAL A 370 4.68 20.38 -5.92
N PHE A 371 5.42 19.78 -6.89
CA PHE A 371 5.83 20.48 -8.10
C PHE A 371 4.66 21.02 -8.91
N TYR A 372 3.61 20.21 -9.06
CA TYR A 372 2.41 20.62 -9.78
C TYR A 372 1.69 21.75 -9.06
N LEU A 373 1.46 21.60 -7.73
CA LEU A 373 0.84 22.62 -6.89
C LEU A 373 1.60 23.95 -6.92
N ALA A 374 2.92 23.94 -7.01
CA ALA A 374 3.73 25.16 -7.13
C ALA A 374 3.34 26.01 -8.35
N GLY A 375 2.83 25.38 -9.42
CA GLY A 375 2.33 26.07 -10.62
C GLY A 375 0.86 26.48 -10.59
N VAL A 376 0.05 25.96 -9.65
CA VAL A 376 -1.41 26.15 -9.65
C VAL A 376 -2.02 26.56 -8.31
N HIS A 377 -1.23 26.78 -7.26
CA HIS A 377 -1.71 27.02 -5.89
C HIS A 377 -2.38 28.37 -5.65
N GLN A 378 -2.30 29.30 -6.59
CA GLN A 378 -2.95 30.62 -6.49
C GLN A 378 -2.57 31.36 -5.19
N LYS A 379 -1.26 31.42 -4.91
CA LYS A 379 -0.66 32.11 -3.74
C LYS A 379 -1.07 31.55 -2.36
N ARG A 380 -1.60 30.32 -2.28
CA ARG A 380 -1.96 29.71 -0.98
C ARG A 380 -0.73 29.43 -0.12
N PHE A 381 0.32 28.87 -0.70
CA PHE A 381 1.50 28.44 0.03
C PHE A 381 2.64 29.46 -0.02
N LYS A 382 3.48 29.46 1.01
CA LYS A 382 4.65 30.33 1.19
C LYS A 382 5.96 29.56 1.03
N ALA A 383 5.93 28.24 1.07
CA ALA A 383 7.06 27.37 0.87
C ALA A 383 6.63 25.98 0.40
N PHE A 384 7.47 25.34 -0.38
CA PHE A 384 7.30 23.97 -0.86
C PHE A 384 8.52 23.12 -0.55
N ILE A 385 8.33 21.84 -0.24
CA ILE A 385 9.40 20.85 -0.11
C ILE A 385 9.00 19.61 -0.93
N ALA A 386 9.74 19.36 -2.03
CA ALA A 386 9.53 18.25 -2.93
C ALA A 386 10.67 17.23 -2.82
N HIS A 387 10.43 16.08 -2.19
CA HIS A 387 11.42 15.04 -2.02
C HIS A 387 11.27 13.96 -3.09
N ALA A 388 12.33 13.72 -3.87
CA ALA A 388 12.39 12.69 -4.92
C ALA A 388 11.12 12.64 -5.81
N GLY A 389 10.60 13.83 -6.18
CA GLY A 389 9.36 13.98 -6.94
C GLY A 389 9.57 13.82 -8.45
N ILE A 390 8.53 13.35 -9.13
CA ILE A 390 8.51 13.28 -10.59
C ILE A 390 8.30 14.69 -11.13
N PHE A 391 9.34 15.28 -11.72
CA PHE A 391 9.29 16.63 -12.28
C PHE A 391 8.91 16.65 -13.77
N ASN A 392 9.40 15.64 -14.51
CA ASN A 392 9.15 15.50 -15.95
C ASN A 392 8.61 14.09 -16.23
N LEU A 393 7.32 14.00 -16.61
CA LEU A 393 6.66 12.73 -16.88
C LEU A 393 7.20 12.01 -18.12
N GLU A 394 7.64 12.73 -19.15
CA GLU A 394 8.25 12.10 -20.34
C GLU A 394 9.58 11.42 -19.96
N MET A 395 10.39 12.09 -19.11
CA MET A 395 11.62 11.51 -18.59
C MET A 395 11.33 10.27 -17.72
N GLN A 396 10.33 10.34 -16.83
CA GLN A 396 9.90 9.21 -16.03
C GLN A 396 9.55 8.01 -16.92
N TYR A 397 8.74 8.22 -17.94
CA TYR A 397 8.32 7.18 -18.87
C TYR A 397 9.51 6.53 -19.60
N MET A 398 10.50 7.33 -20.03
CA MET A 398 11.64 6.86 -20.83
C MET A 398 12.76 6.23 -19.99
N THR A 399 12.76 6.37 -18.68
CA THR A 399 13.85 5.89 -17.80
C THR A 399 13.44 4.80 -16.83
N THR A 400 12.13 4.49 -16.71
CA THR A 400 11.65 3.42 -15.84
C THR A 400 11.79 2.07 -16.50
N GLU A 401 12.12 1.04 -15.72
CA GLU A 401 12.03 -0.36 -16.09
C GLU A 401 10.63 -0.95 -15.85
N GLU A 402 9.80 -0.27 -15.05
CA GLU A 402 8.43 -0.65 -14.71
C GLU A 402 7.45 -0.04 -15.72
N MET A 403 7.51 -0.52 -16.96
CA MET A 403 6.68 0.02 -18.04
C MET A 403 5.19 -0.24 -17.82
N TRP A 404 4.83 -1.31 -17.11
CA TRP A 404 3.43 -1.58 -16.71
C TRP A 404 2.83 -0.39 -15.95
N PHE A 405 3.55 0.14 -14.95
CA PHE A 405 3.12 1.29 -14.16
C PHE A 405 2.95 2.54 -15.03
N ALA A 406 3.97 2.88 -15.82
CA ALA A 406 3.94 4.05 -16.68
C ALA A 406 2.82 3.95 -17.74
N ASN A 407 2.63 2.80 -18.37
CA ASN A 407 1.57 2.59 -19.35
C ASN A 407 0.18 2.70 -18.73
N TRP A 408 -0.02 2.16 -17.53
CA TRP A 408 -1.32 2.22 -16.85
C TRP A 408 -1.62 3.62 -16.35
N ASP A 409 -0.76 4.15 -15.49
CA ASP A 409 -1.05 5.38 -14.76
C ASP A 409 -0.88 6.66 -15.58
N MET A 410 -0.03 6.66 -16.59
CA MET A 410 0.08 7.78 -17.53
C MET A 410 -0.86 7.64 -18.73
N GLY A 411 -1.54 6.50 -18.86
CA GLY A 411 -2.51 6.21 -19.90
C GLY A 411 -1.92 5.83 -21.25
N GLY A 412 -0.59 5.63 -21.36
CA GLY A 412 0.11 5.23 -22.57
C GLY A 412 1.40 6.01 -22.81
N ALA A 413 1.99 5.86 -24.00
CA ALA A 413 3.26 6.45 -24.36
C ALA A 413 3.16 7.94 -24.79
N PRO A 414 4.21 8.76 -24.57
CA PRO A 414 4.19 10.17 -24.98
C PRO A 414 4.13 10.38 -26.50
N TRP A 415 4.55 9.40 -27.29
CA TRP A 415 4.48 9.44 -28.76
C TRP A 415 3.17 8.91 -29.35
N ASP A 416 2.28 8.35 -28.54
CA ASP A 416 0.96 7.89 -28.97
C ASP A 416 0.03 9.12 -29.15
N LYS A 417 0.09 9.73 -30.34
CA LYS A 417 -0.59 11.01 -30.63
C LYS A 417 -2.10 10.89 -30.69
N ASP A 418 -2.62 9.70 -30.94
CA ASP A 418 -4.06 9.46 -31.03
C ASP A 418 -4.67 9.12 -29.65
N ASN A 419 -3.84 8.92 -28.64
CA ASN A 419 -4.28 8.63 -27.27
C ASN A 419 -4.47 9.92 -26.46
N ALA A 420 -5.69 10.40 -26.39
CA ALA A 420 -6.03 11.64 -25.70
C ALA A 420 -5.68 11.64 -24.21
N VAL A 421 -5.73 10.48 -23.53
CA VAL A 421 -5.38 10.35 -22.10
C VAL A 421 -3.89 10.56 -21.91
N ALA A 422 -3.05 9.85 -22.67
CA ALA A 422 -1.60 10.00 -22.63
C ALA A 422 -1.17 11.44 -22.97
N GLN A 423 -1.72 12.02 -24.06
CA GLN A 423 -1.39 13.38 -24.46
C GLN A 423 -1.77 14.40 -23.38
N ARG A 424 -2.93 14.26 -22.73
CA ARG A 424 -3.31 15.11 -21.59
C ARG A 424 -2.35 14.97 -20.41
N THR A 425 -1.97 13.74 -20.06
CA THR A 425 -1.04 13.46 -18.97
C THR A 425 0.31 14.15 -19.19
N PHE A 426 0.92 13.96 -20.36
CA PHE A 426 2.22 14.58 -20.67
C PHE A 426 2.13 16.10 -20.87
N ALA A 427 0.98 16.63 -21.34
CA ALA A 427 0.75 18.09 -21.41
C ALA A 427 0.74 18.73 -20.02
N ASN A 428 0.31 18.00 -18.99
CA ASN A 428 0.21 18.45 -17.60
C ASN A 428 1.45 18.11 -16.76
N SER A 429 2.60 17.82 -17.37
CA SER A 429 3.83 17.54 -16.63
C SER A 429 4.33 18.79 -15.88
N PRO A 430 4.74 18.66 -14.59
CA PRO A 430 5.09 19.80 -13.73
C PRO A 430 6.12 20.77 -14.30
N HIS A 431 7.13 20.28 -15.03
CA HIS A 431 8.16 21.11 -15.63
C HIS A 431 7.61 22.16 -16.63
N LYS A 432 6.40 21.93 -17.18
CA LYS A 432 5.74 22.89 -18.08
C LYS A 432 5.07 24.05 -17.33
N LEU A 433 4.95 23.93 -16.01
CA LEU A 433 4.33 24.94 -15.14
C LEU A 433 5.34 25.84 -14.42
N VAL A 434 6.64 25.62 -14.61
CA VAL A 434 7.71 26.37 -13.90
C VAL A 434 7.59 27.89 -14.09
N GLY A 435 7.12 28.35 -15.24
CA GLY A 435 6.87 29.77 -15.50
C GLY A 435 5.85 30.43 -14.58
N ASN A 436 5.03 29.63 -13.87
CA ASN A 436 4.03 30.09 -12.92
C ASN A 436 4.51 30.05 -11.47
N TRP A 437 5.71 29.50 -11.21
CA TRP A 437 6.23 29.37 -9.85
C TRP A 437 6.63 30.72 -9.29
N ASP A 438 6.01 31.12 -8.19
CA ASP A 438 6.26 32.40 -7.52
C ASP A 438 6.63 32.22 -6.04
N THR A 439 6.85 30.97 -5.60
CA THR A 439 7.05 30.60 -4.21
C THR A 439 8.30 29.73 -4.07
N PRO A 440 9.14 29.92 -3.02
CA PRO A 440 10.33 29.11 -2.80
C PRO A 440 10.01 27.61 -2.71
N ILE A 441 10.84 26.80 -3.36
CA ILE A 441 10.75 25.32 -3.35
C ILE A 441 12.13 24.72 -3.07
N LEU A 442 12.18 23.73 -2.17
CA LEU A 442 13.34 22.92 -1.82
C LEU A 442 13.13 21.50 -2.33
#